data_ab58f9accdd8951bbb659f60654c4751
#
_entry.id   ab58f9accdd8951bbb659f60654c4751
#
_cell.length_a   1.000
_cell.length_b   1.000
_cell.length_c   1.000
_cell.angle_alpha   90.00
_cell.angle_beta   90.00
_cell.angle_gamma   90.00
#
_symmetry.space_group_name_H-M   'P 1'
#
loop_
_entity.id
_entity.type
_entity.pdbx_description
1 polymer ?
#
loop_
_entity_poly.entity_id
_entity_poly.type
_entity_poly.pdbx_seq_one_letter_code
_entity_poly.pdbx_strand_id
1 'polypeptide(L)'
;MLYLQRDESFPLERTVAVLHPTRRVIAYYLTYEHDIAARWSPFAQGADEEEVWVGYDATLAPTDLWTYWHGDILHANWRGKGELGVDVQWGKHGSIPHGTPPADLPRDKSLEVFYAMTYVLPDLWFGRFSSRGPLCFCRSFSRYLEFTRPILLGTRLTAIGRTADPDSLLTAVFGPQYAHKPFWPWEGRRYRNLWRSVSGGRALLGHE
;
A
#
# COMPACT_ATOMS: atom_id res chain seq x y z
N MET A 1 0.98 -5.21 10.12
CA MET A 1 -0.18 -5.94 9.57
C MET A 1 -0.60 -5.29 8.25
N LEU A 2 -0.96 -6.07 7.24
CA LEU A 2 -1.47 -5.61 5.96
C LEU A 2 -2.95 -5.99 5.85
N TYR A 3 -3.80 -5.01 5.63
CA TYR A 3 -5.25 -5.18 5.54
C TYR A 3 -5.69 -5.05 4.08
N LEU A 4 -5.97 -6.17 3.41
CA LEU A 4 -6.55 -6.19 2.07
C LEU A 4 -8.06 -6.04 2.13
N GLN A 5 -8.65 -5.51 1.08
CA GLN A 5 -10.10 -5.51 0.93
C GLN A 5 -10.64 -6.95 0.76
N ARG A 6 -11.85 -7.21 1.27
CA ARG A 6 -12.45 -8.55 1.31
C ARG A 6 -12.51 -9.24 -0.04
N ASP A 7 -12.78 -8.51 -1.07
CA ASP A 7 -12.96 -9.01 -2.44
C ASP A 7 -11.81 -8.60 -3.37
N GLU A 8 -10.59 -8.42 -2.80
CA GLU A 8 -9.41 -8.19 -3.60
C GLU A 8 -9.23 -9.31 -4.62
N SER A 9 -9.14 -8.91 -5.89
CA SER A 9 -9.06 -9.85 -7.01
C SER A 9 -7.64 -10.20 -7.40
N PHE A 10 -6.67 -9.43 -6.92
CA PHE A 10 -5.25 -9.58 -7.23
C PHE A 10 -4.47 -9.70 -5.93
N PRO A 11 -4.35 -10.94 -5.42
CA PRO A 11 -3.75 -11.16 -4.11
C PRO A 11 -2.27 -10.79 -4.08
N LEU A 12 -1.79 -10.54 -2.87
CA LEU A 12 -0.36 -10.40 -2.61
C LEU A 12 0.36 -11.71 -2.95
N GLU A 13 1.32 -11.65 -3.88
CA GLU A 13 2.09 -12.82 -4.31
C GLU A 13 3.41 -12.96 -3.55
N ARG A 14 4.21 -11.90 -3.56
CA ARG A 14 5.56 -11.92 -3.02
C ARG A 14 5.84 -10.71 -2.15
N THR A 15 6.67 -10.92 -1.15
CA THR A 15 7.11 -9.88 -0.23
C THR A 15 8.60 -10.02 0.01
N VAL A 16 9.36 -8.98 -0.24
CA VAL A 16 10.79 -8.89 0.10
C VAL A 16 10.96 -7.90 1.24
N ALA A 17 11.62 -8.32 2.31
CA ALA A 17 12.00 -7.42 3.39
C ALA A 17 13.48 -7.04 3.26
N VAL A 18 13.79 -5.76 3.33
CA VAL A 18 15.17 -5.26 3.29
C VAL A 18 15.43 -4.37 4.49
N LEU A 19 16.47 -4.72 5.24
CA LEU A 19 16.97 -3.90 6.33
C LEU A 19 18.00 -2.91 5.77
N HIS A 20 17.83 -1.63 6.06
CA HIS A 20 18.86 -0.66 5.72
C HIS A 20 20.10 -0.88 6.60
N PRO A 21 21.33 -0.88 6.04
CA PRO A 21 22.53 -1.28 6.78
C PRO A 21 22.92 -0.32 7.91
N THR A 22 22.59 0.97 7.78
CA THR A 22 23.01 2.03 8.71
C THR A 22 21.85 2.83 9.33
N ARG A 23 20.65 2.74 8.77
CA ARG A 23 19.45 3.40 9.31
C ARG A 23 18.53 2.35 9.89
N ARG A 24 17.82 2.70 10.94
CA ARG A 24 16.84 1.80 11.57
C ARG A 24 15.52 1.81 10.82
N VAL A 25 15.55 1.29 9.59
CA VAL A 25 14.39 1.18 8.70
C VAL A 25 14.39 -0.19 8.05
N ILE A 26 13.22 -0.81 7.99
CA ILE A 26 12.94 -2.00 7.20
C ILE A 26 12.00 -1.57 6.06
N ALA A 27 12.36 -1.90 4.83
CA ALA A 27 11.49 -1.79 3.68
C ALA A 27 10.81 -3.13 3.43
N TYR A 28 9.51 -3.08 3.11
CA TYR A 28 8.75 -4.20 2.56
C TYR A 28 8.35 -3.84 1.15
N TYR A 29 8.87 -4.58 0.18
CA TYR A 29 8.51 -4.49 -1.22
C TYR A 29 7.48 -5.58 -1.49
N LEU A 30 6.36 -5.20 -2.06
CA LEU A 30 5.18 -6.04 -2.22
C LEU A 30 4.87 -6.17 -3.70
N THR A 31 4.61 -7.38 -4.18
CA THR A 31 4.06 -7.58 -5.51
C THR A 31 2.71 -8.24 -5.42
N TYR A 32 1.77 -7.70 -6.16
CA TYR A 32 0.45 -8.26 -6.37
C TYR A 32 0.36 -8.85 -7.78
N GLU A 33 -0.52 -9.80 -7.99
CA GLU A 33 -0.66 -10.49 -9.27
C GLU A 33 -0.80 -9.53 -10.44
N HIS A 34 -1.66 -8.55 -10.31
CA HIS A 34 -1.87 -7.47 -11.27
C HIS A 34 -2.48 -6.25 -10.59
N ASP A 35 -2.50 -5.13 -11.29
CA ASP A 35 -3.40 -4.03 -10.96
C ASP A 35 -4.71 -4.16 -11.78
N ILE A 36 -5.75 -3.46 -11.37
CA ILE A 36 -7.05 -3.52 -12.05
C ILE A 36 -6.97 -3.00 -13.50
N ALA A 37 -5.99 -2.18 -13.85
CA ALA A 37 -5.80 -1.73 -15.22
C ALA A 37 -5.44 -2.89 -16.16
N ALA A 38 -4.83 -3.96 -15.65
CA ALA A 38 -4.50 -5.15 -16.43
C ALA A 38 -5.74 -5.86 -17.02
N ARG A 39 -6.91 -5.70 -16.39
CA ARG A 39 -8.17 -6.27 -16.92
C ARG A 39 -8.63 -5.61 -18.21
N TRP A 40 -8.21 -4.39 -18.47
CA TRP A 40 -8.80 -3.56 -19.51
C TRP A 40 -7.80 -3.13 -20.57
N SER A 41 -6.51 -3.26 -20.28
CA SER A 41 -5.45 -2.83 -21.17
C SER A 41 -4.48 -3.98 -21.43
N PRO A 42 -4.32 -4.41 -22.68
CA PRO A 42 -3.28 -5.36 -23.05
C PRO A 42 -1.86 -4.83 -22.82
N PHE A 43 -1.74 -3.51 -22.56
CA PHE A 43 -0.48 -2.84 -22.28
C PHE A 43 -0.17 -2.71 -20.78
N ALA A 44 -1.15 -2.96 -19.91
CA ALA A 44 -0.99 -2.91 -18.45
C ALA A 44 -0.73 -4.30 -17.86
N GLN A 45 0.07 -5.10 -18.56
CA GLN A 45 0.41 -6.44 -18.10
C GLN A 45 1.67 -6.37 -17.24
N GLY A 46 1.59 -6.88 -16.03
CA GLY A 46 2.68 -6.95 -15.07
C GLY A 46 2.15 -7.00 -13.64
N ALA A 47 3.01 -7.42 -12.74
CA ALA A 47 2.71 -7.33 -11.32
C ALA A 47 2.57 -5.87 -10.90
N ASP A 48 1.66 -5.60 -9.97
CA ASP A 48 1.61 -4.30 -9.31
C ASP A 48 2.55 -4.32 -8.09
N GLU A 49 3.38 -3.31 -8.00
CA GLU A 49 4.44 -3.24 -6.99
C GLU A 49 4.16 -2.08 -6.05
N GLU A 50 4.27 -2.35 -4.75
CA GLU A 50 4.03 -1.36 -3.71
C GLU A 50 5.08 -1.44 -2.60
N GLU A 51 5.28 -0.33 -1.89
CA GLU A 51 6.28 -0.23 -0.83
C GLU A 51 5.69 0.25 0.48
N VAL A 52 6.20 -0.36 1.55
CA VAL A 52 5.93 0.05 2.94
C VAL A 52 7.25 0.08 3.69
N TRP A 53 7.51 1.13 4.45
CA TRP A 53 8.71 1.24 5.26
C TRP A 53 8.35 1.42 6.73
N VAL A 54 9.10 0.76 7.58
CA VAL A 54 8.92 0.80 9.03
C VAL A 54 10.20 1.28 9.69
N GLY A 55 10.12 2.41 10.36
CA GLY A 55 11.16 2.89 11.26
C GLY A 55 11.05 2.19 12.62
N TYR A 56 12.19 1.95 13.26
CA TYR A 56 12.23 1.34 14.60
C TYR A 56 13.35 1.92 15.46
N ASP A 57 13.17 1.86 16.76
CA ASP A 57 14.15 2.35 17.72
C ASP A 57 15.20 1.28 18.11
N ALA A 58 16.02 1.58 19.12
CA ALA A 58 17.06 0.67 19.60
C ALA A 58 16.49 -0.60 20.27
N THR A 59 15.24 -0.56 20.70
CA THR A 59 14.53 -1.69 21.31
C THR A 59 13.75 -2.51 20.30
N LEU A 60 13.87 -2.19 19.01
CA LEU A 60 13.12 -2.74 17.88
C LEU A 60 11.63 -2.40 17.92
N ALA A 61 11.22 -1.43 18.73
CA ALA A 61 9.86 -0.93 18.70
C ALA A 61 9.65 -0.03 17.48
N PRO A 62 8.53 -0.17 16.73
CA PRO A 62 8.25 0.67 15.59
C PRO A 62 8.04 2.12 16.03
N THR A 63 8.63 3.06 15.28
CA THR A 63 8.54 4.51 15.53
C THR A 63 7.86 5.26 14.42
N ASP A 64 8.00 4.78 13.21
CA ASP A 64 7.54 5.44 12.01
C ASP A 64 6.98 4.45 11.02
N LEU A 65 5.99 4.88 10.26
CA LEU A 65 5.43 4.16 9.13
C LEU A 65 5.41 5.09 7.92
N TRP A 66 6.01 4.65 6.83
CA TRP A 66 5.85 5.27 5.53
C TRP A 66 5.16 4.29 4.59
N THR A 67 4.30 4.82 3.73
CA THR A 67 3.62 4.03 2.70
C THR A 67 3.66 4.76 1.37
N TYR A 68 3.68 4.01 0.29
CA TYR A 68 3.61 4.58 -1.05
C TYR A 68 2.15 4.69 -1.49
N TRP A 69 1.77 5.90 -1.92
CA TRP A 69 0.42 6.21 -2.36
C TRP A 69 0.45 7.02 -3.66
N HIS A 70 0.35 6.37 -4.80
CA HIS A 70 0.25 7.00 -6.12
C HIS A 70 1.29 8.11 -6.38
N GLY A 71 2.54 7.84 -6.04
CA GLY A 71 3.64 8.79 -6.19
C GLY A 71 3.90 9.70 -5.00
N ASP A 72 3.02 9.70 -3.99
CA ASP A 72 3.25 10.34 -2.72
C ASP A 72 3.79 9.34 -1.68
N ILE A 73 4.69 9.77 -0.84
CA ILE A 73 5.06 9.04 0.38
C ILE A 73 4.29 9.63 1.54
N LEU A 74 3.43 8.81 2.13
CA LEU A 74 2.69 9.16 3.33
C LEU A 74 3.50 8.75 4.54
N HIS A 75 3.64 9.63 5.52
CA HIS A 75 4.36 9.36 6.76
C HIS A 75 3.46 9.51 7.97
N ALA A 76 3.48 8.53 8.83
CA ALA A 76 2.82 8.56 10.13
C ALA A 76 3.82 8.21 11.23
N ASN A 77 3.90 9.07 12.26
CA ASN A 77 4.61 8.73 13.48
C ASN A 77 3.83 7.68 14.25
N TRP A 78 4.48 6.58 14.58
CA TRP A 78 3.89 5.55 15.40
C TRP A 78 4.19 5.78 16.88
N ARG A 79 3.16 6.09 17.64
CA ARG A 79 3.27 6.27 19.10
C ARG A 79 2.33 5.35 19.86
N GLY A 80 1.77 4.36 19.18
CA GLY A 80 0.72 3.52 19.72
C GLY A 80 1.25 2.27 20.46
N LYS A 81 0.44 1.77 21.37
CA LYS A 81 0.52 0.39 21.85
C LYS A 81 -0.36 -0.42 20.91
N GLY A 82 0.20 -1.32 20.13
CA GLY A 82 -0.56 -2.17 19.23
C GLY A 82 0.21 -2.51 17.97
N GLU A 83 -0.44 -3.21 17.07
CA GLU A 83 0.15 -3.64 15.81
C GLU A 83 0.13 -2.52 14.79
N LEU A 84 1.27 -2.30 14.17
CA LEU A 84 1.41 -1.37 13.06
C LEU A 84 0.64 -1.94 11.85
N GLY A 85 -0.29 -1.16 11.32
CA GLY A 85 -1.20 -1.56 10.27
C GLY A 85 -1.10 -0.70 9.01
N VAL A 86 -1.37 -1.34 7.88
CA VAL A 86 -1.42 -0.70 6.56
C VAL A 86 -2.70 -1.16 5.87
N ASP A 87 -3.50 -0.20 5.44
CA ASP A 87 -4.69 -0.44 4.62
C ASP A 87 -4.32 -0.37 3.14
N VAL A 88 -4.74 -1.38 2.39
CA VAL A 88 -4.43 -1.51 0.97
C VAL A 88 -5.65 -1.17 0.13
N GLN A 89 -5.45 -0.30 -0.82
CA GLN A 89 -6.46 0.09 -1.78
C GLN A 89 -6.83 -1.08 -2.70
N TRP A 90 -8.12 -1.34 -2.87
CA TRP A 90 -8.59 -2.41 -3.74
C TRP A 90 -8.12 -2.22 -5.19
N GLY A 91 -7.56 -3.24 -5.76
CA GLY A 91 -7.21 -3.36 -7.18
C GLY A 91 -6.12 -2.44 -7.69
N LYS A 92 -5.65 -1.47 -6.88
CA LYS A 92 -4.55 -0.53 -7.20
C LYS A 92 -3.45 -0.56 -6.16
N HIS A 93 -3.68 -1.25 -5.09
CA HIS A 93 -2.79 -1.60 -4.00
C HIS A 93 -2.03 -0.45 -3.32
N GLY A 94 -2.31 0.81 -3.70
CA GLY A 94 -1.77 1.96 -2.99
C GLY A 94 -1.95 1.78 -1.48
N SER A 95 -0.89 1.97 -0.73
CA SER A 95 -0.85 1.68 0.69
C SER A 95 -1.01 2.94 1.54
N ILE A 96 -1.82 2.87 2.60
CA ILE A 96 -2.01 3.96 3.57
C ILE A 96 -1.86 3.44 4.99
N PRO A 97 -1.38 4.26 5.94
CA PRO A 97 -1.38 3.88 7.34
C PRO A 97 -2.78 3.54 7.82
N HIS A 98 -2.94 2.42 8.53
CA HIS A 98 -4.23 1.96 9.03
C HIS A 98 -4.93 3.02 9.89
N GLY A 99 -6.22 3.22 9.63
CA GLY A 99 -7.03 4.23 10.31
C GLY A 99 -6.81 5.67 9.84
N THR A 100 -6.14 5.88 8.71
CA THR A 100 -6.03 7.22 8.10
C THR A 100 -7.42 7.72 7.70
N PRO A 101 -7.86 8.89 8.18
CA PRO A 101 -9.14 9.45 7.77
C PRO A 101 -9.17 9.71 6.26
N PRO A 102 -10.27 9.43 5.56
CA PRO A 102 -10.38 9.68 4.12
C PRO A 102 -10.15 11.13 3.71
N ALA A 103 -10.42 12.08 4.63
CA ALA A 103 -10.19 13.49 4.40
C ALA A 103 -8.70 13.87 4.36
N ASP A 104 -7.86 13.06 4.97
CA ASP A 104 -6.41 13.28 5.05
C ASP A 104 -5.64 12.64 3.87
N LEU A 105 -6.33 11.86 3.03
CA LEU A 105 -5.73 11.26 1.85
C LEU A 105 -5.37 12.33 0.81
N PRO A 106 -4.19 12.23 0.19
CA PRO A 106 -3.83 13.13 -0.89
C PRO A 106 -4.82 12.99 -2.04
N ARG A 107 -5.32 14.12 -2.52
CA ARG A 107 -6.16 14.19 -3.71
C ARG A 107 -5.31 14.71 -4.86
N ASP A 108 -5.31 13.97 -5.93
CA ASP A 108 -4.71 14.37 -7.19
C ASP A 108 -5.79 14.34 -8.27
N LYS A 109 -6.15 15.52 -8.81
CA LYS A 109 -7.20 15.64 -9.83
C LYS A 109 -6.86 14.88 -11.11
N SER A 110 -5.58 14.78 -11.46
CA SER A 110 -5.15 14.02 -12.63
C SER A 110 -5.37 12.53 -12.44
N LEU A 111 -5.08 12.00 -11.25
CA LEU A 111 -5.41 10.63 -10.88
C LEU A 111 -6.92 10.41 -10.84
N GLU A 112 -7.69 11.34 -10.29
CA GLU A 112 -9.16 11.24 -10.26
C GLU A 112 -9.74 11.11 -11.69
N VAL A 113 -9.26 11.92 -12.62
CA VAL A 113 -9.68 11.85 -14.03
C VAL A 113 -9.21 10.54 -14.67
N PHE A 114 -7.97 10.16 -14.46
CA PHE A 114 -7.43 8.89 -14.97
C PHE A 114 -8.25 7.69 -14.48
N TYR A 115 -8.57 7.64 -13.21
CA TYR A 115 -9.41 6.58 -12.65
C TYR A 115 -10.84 6.61 -13.21
N ALA A 116 -11.44 7.79 -13.32
CA ALA A 116 -12.76 7.92 -13.91
C ALA A 116 -12.79 7.37 -15.34
N MET A 117 -11.79 7.70 -16.14
CA MET A 117 -11.71 7.25 -17.53
C MET A 117 -11.35 5.77 -17.67
N THR A 118 -10.47 5.26 -16.81
CA THR A 118 -9.95 3.90 -16.94
C THR A 118 -10.91 2.85 -16.36
N TYR A 119 -11.74 3.23 -15.40
CA TYR A 119 -12.58 2.28 -14.65
C TYR A 119 -14.08 2.52 -14.79
N VAL A 120 -14.52 3.76 -14.76
CA VAL A 120 -15.97 4.06 -14.85
C VAL A 120 -16.51 3.70 -16.23
N LEU A 121 -15.82 4.04 -17.29
CA LEU A 121 -16.27 3.75 -18.65
C LEU A 121 -16.30 2.24 -18.93
N PRO A 122 -15.26 1.45 -18.62
CA PRO A 122 -15.33 -0.01 -18.73
C PRO A 122 -16.39 -0.65 -17.85
N ASP A 123 -16.56 -0.20 -16.61
CA ASP A 123 -17.60 -0.73 -15.73
C ASP A 123 -19.01 -0.43 -16.26
N LEU A 124 -19.23 0.77 -16.80
CA LEU A 124 -20.45 1.14 -17.51
C LEU A 124 -20.69 0.25 -18.74
N TRP A 125 -19.65 0.05 -19.54
CA TRP A 125 -19.73 -0.73 -20.77
C TRP A 125 -20.04 -2.20 -20.54
N PHE A 126 -19.46 -2.79 -19.50
CA PHE A 126 -19.63 -4.20 -19.18
C PHE A 126 -20.74 -4.46 -18.15
N GLY A 127 -21.50 -3.44 -17.75
CA GLY A 127 -22.58 -3.58 -16.77
C GLY A 127 -22.13 -4.03 -15.37
N ARG A 128 -20.85 -3.84 -15.07
CA ARG A 128 -20.24 -4.25 -13.78
C ARG A 128 -20.23 -3.10 -12.78
N PHE A 129 -21.37 -2.55 -12.46
CA PHE A 129 -21.49 -1.64 -11.35
C PHE A 129 -21.32 -2.42 -10.04
N SER A 130 -20.10 -2.45 -9.53
CA SER A 130 -19.93 -2.74 -8.12
C SER A 130 -20.17 -1.44 -7.33
N SER A 131 -20.83 -1.53 -6.19
CA SER A 131 -20.92 -0.43 -5.21
C SER A 131 -19.54 0.08 -4.76
N ARG A 132 -18.49 -0.54 -5.21
CA ARG A 132 -17.07 -0.36 -4.93
C ARG A 132 -16.31 0.14 -6.16
N GLY A 133 -17.01 0.71 -7.11
CA GLY A 133 -16.40 1.26 -8.32
C GLY A 133 -15.37 2.36 -8.03
N PRO A 134 -14.53 2.66 -9.01
CA PRO A 134 -13.37 3.55 -8.88
C PRO A 134 -13.69 4.98 -8.44
N LEU A 135 -14.91 5.47 -8.66
CA LEU A 135 -15.34 6.76 -8.12
C LEU A 135 -15.30 6.80 -6.58
N CYS A 136 -15.39 5.65 -5.92
CA CYS A 136 -15.22 5.57 -4.48
C CYS A 136 -13.77 5.80 -4.06
N PHE A 137 -12.82 5.45 -4.88
CA PHE A 137 -11.41 5.70 -4.65
C PHE A 137 -11.06 7.18 -4.57
N CYS A 138 -11.55 7.92 -5.56
CA CYS A 138 -11.25 9.34 -5.69
C CYS A 138 -11.96 10.18 -4.64
N ARG A 139 -13.07 9.69 -4.08
CA ARG A 139 -13.92 10.46 -3.17
C ARG A 139 -13.93 9.98 -1.73
N SER A 140 -13.76 8.69 -1.51
CA SER A 140 -13.84 8.15 -0.15
C SER A 140 -13.32 6.72 -0.07
N PHE A 141 -12.12 6.55 0.43
CA PHE A 141 -11.60 5.24 0.80
C PHE A 141 -12.48 4.57 1.89
N SER A 142 -13.26 5.36 2.64
CA SER A 142 -14.14 4.85 3.70
C SER A 142 -15.24 3.90 3.22
N ARG A 143 -15.56 3.88 1.92
CA ARG A 143 -16.54 2.94 1.35
C ARG A 143 -15.99 1.54 1.15
N TYR A 144 -14.69 1.32 1.35
CA TYR A 144 -13.98 0.05 1.18
C TYR A 144 -13.57 -0.57 2.50
N LEU A 145 -14.37 -0.42 3.54
CA LEU A 145 -13.98 -0.81 4.90
C LEU A 145 -14.21 -2.29 5.25
N GLU A 146 -14.53 -3.11 4.28
CA GLU A 146 -14.60 -4.56 4.51
C GLU A 146 -13.26 -5.21 4.25
N PHE A 147 -12.38 -5.11 5.23
CA PHE A 147 -11.07 -5.74 5.16
C PHE A 147 -11.13 -7.23 5.40
N THR A 148 -10.22 -7.96 4.79
CA THR A 148 -9.97 -9.36 5.08
C THR A 148 -9.30 -9.49 6.45
N ARG A 149 -9.11 -10.74 6.88
CA ARG A 149 -8.21 -11.03 7.99
C ARG A 149 -6.82 -10.44 7.67
N PRO A 150 -6.21 -9.70 8.60
CA PRO A 150 -4.93 -9.06 8.34
C PRO A 150 -3.83 -10.08 8.07
N ILE A 151 -2.94 -9.73 7.15
CA ILE A 151 -1.75 -10.50 6.83
C ILE A 151 -0.58 -9.96 7.65
N LEU A 152 0.06 -10.82 8.42
CA LEU A 152 1.33 -10.50 9.05
C LEU A 152 2.45 -10.62 8.02
N LEU A 153 2.98 -9.51 7.52
CA LEU A 153 3.98 -9.52 6.44
C LEU A 153 5.19 -10.38 6.77
N GLY A 154 5.64 -10.38 8.02
CA GLY A 154 6.77 -11.22 8.46
C GLY A 154 6.58 -12.72 8.24
N THR A 155 5.35 -13.21 8.08
CA THR A 155 5.05 -14.64 7.80
C THR A 155 4.91 -14.94 6.30
N ARG A 156 5.02 -13.92 5.45
CA ARG A 156 4.83 -14.02 4.00
C ARG A 156 6.06 -13.60 3.20
N LEU A 157 7.23 -13.57 3.85
CA LEU A 157 8.46 -13.15 3.20
C LEU A 157 8.94 -14.20 2.19
N THR A 158 9.17 -13.75 0.96
CA THR A 158 9.81 -14.52 -0.10
C THR A 158 11.32 -14.45 0.03
N ALA A 159 11.85 -13.27 0.39
CA ALA A 159 13.26 -13.06 0.63
C ALA A 159 13.51 -11.98 1.69
N ILE A 160 14.70 -12.03 2.28
CA ILE A 160 15.17 -11.01 3.24
C ILE A 160 16.57 -10.59 2.81
N GLY A 161 16.82 -9.29 2.84
CA GLY A 161 18.14 -8.72 2.55
C GLY A 161 18.56 -7.65 3.55
N ARG A 162 19.83 -7.27 3.46
CA ARG A 162 20.39 -6.12 4.19
C ARG A 162 21.32 -5.34 3.26
N THR A 163 20.82 -4.26 2.71
CA THR A 163 21.55 -3.43 1.76
C THR A 163 20.97 -2.02 1.72
N ALA A 164 21.78 -1.05 1.32
CA ALA A 164 21.30 0.30 1.01
C ALA A 164 20.75 0.40 -0.42
N ASP A 165 21.18 -0.49 -1.30
CA ASP A 165 20.72 -0.61 -2.68
C ASP A 165 20.10 -2.00 -2.90
N PRO A 166 18.75 -2.10 -2.85
CA PRO A 166 18.05 -3.36 -2.99
C PRO A 166 17.81 -3.80 -4.44
N ASP A 167 18.18 -3.02 -5.45
CA ASP A 167 17.83 -3.26 -6.85
C ASP A 167 18.11 -4.69 -7.32
N SER A 168 19.33 -5.18 -7.09
CA SER A 168 19.72 -6.53 -7.49
C SER A 168 18.89 -7.62 -6.81
N LEU A 169 18.54 -7.43 -5.53
CA LEU A 169 17.69 -8.37 -4.79
C LEU A 169 16.27 -8.36 -5.32
N LEU A 170 15.72 -7.18 -5.55
CA LEU A 170 14.36 -7.03 -6.07
C LEU A 170 14.24 -7.59 -7.49
N THR A 171 15.22 -7.28 -8.35
CA THR A 171 15.30 -7.84 -9.71
C THR A 171 15.38 -9.36 -9.69
N ALA A 172 16.15 -9.95 -8.77
CA ALA A 172 16.26 -11.40 -8.65
C ALA A 172 14.96 -12.07 -8.20
N VAL A 173 14.15 -11.40 -7.36
CA VAL A 173 12.90 -11.96 -6.82
C VAL A 173 11.70 -11.61 -7.70
N PHE A 174 11.58 -10.37 -8.13
CA PHE A 174 10.41 -9.87 -8.86
C PHE A 174 10.57 -9.94 -10.38
N GLY A 175 11.81 -9.96 -10.85
CA GLY A 175 12.16 -9.96 -12.27
C GLY A 175 12.67 -8.61 -12.75
N PRO A 176 13.18 -8.56 -14.01
CA PRO A 176 13.81 -7.38 -14.57
C PRO A 176 12.83 -6.22 -14.88
N GLN A 177 11.56 -6.44 -14.69
CA GLN A 177 10.49 -5.44 -14.93
C GLN A 177 10.01 -4.76 -13.66
N TYR A 178 10.73 -4.93 -12.55
CA TYR A 178 10.40 -4.22 -11.32
C TYR A 178 10.34 -2.70 -11.58
N ALA A 179 9.22 -2.07 -11.26
CA ALA A 179 9.03 -0.64 -11.49
C ALA A 179 9.92 0.16 -10.55
N HIS A 180 10.61 1.17 -11.09
CA HIS A 180 11.49 2.03 -10.31
C HIS A 180 10.69 3.02 -9.45
N LYS A 181 10.20 2.53 -8.34
CA LYS A 181 9.71 3.34 -7.24
C LYS A 181 10.89 3.67 -6.30
N PRO A 182 10.76 4.62 -5.37
CA PRO A 182 11.83 4.91 -4.43
C PRO A 182 12.13 3.71 -3.54
N PHE A 183 13.39 3.29 -3.44
CA PHE A 183 13.75 2.18 -2.55
C PHE A 183 13.57 2.54 -1.08
N TRP A 184 13.74 3.82 -0.76
CA TRP A 184 13.64 4.30 0.60
C TRP A 184 12.76 5.54 0.69
N PRO A 185 12.10 5.80 1.84
CA PRO A 185 11.14 6.87 1.94
C PRO A 185 11.73 8.27 1.71
N TRP A 186 13.02 8.48 1.99
CA TRP A 186 13.71 9.76 1.76
C TRP A 186 14.08 10.03 0.29
N GLU A 187 13.92 9.06 -0.59
CA GLU A 187 14.17 9.21 -2.03
C GLU A 187 12.93 9.70 -2.79
N GLY A 188 11.79 9.67 -2.15
CA GLY A 188 10.54 10.09 -2.75
C GLY A 188 10.50 11.58 -3.07
N ARG A 189 9.97 11.90 -4.24
CA ARG A 189 9.86 13.31 -4.70
C ARG A 189 8.75 14.08 -4.01
N ARG A 190 7.71 13.41 -3.57
CA ARG A 190 6.56 13.98 -2.88
C ARG A 190 6.39 13.30 -1.53
N TYR A 191 6.46 14.10 -0.48
CA TYR A 191 6.40 13.62 0.89
C TYR A 191 5.27 14.34 1.64
N ARG A 192 4.42 13.59 2.33
CA ARG A 192 3.32 14.15 3.12
C ARG A 192 3.34 13.57 4.52
N ASN A 193 3.51 14.45 5.49
CA ASN A 193 3.31 14.10 6.89
C ASN A 193 1.82 14.04 7.20
N LEU A 194 1.38 12.92 7.69
CA LEU A 194 0.08 12.79 8.32
C LEU A 194 0.21 13.25 9.77
N TRP A 195 -0.19 14.48 10.03
CA TRP A 195 0.03 15.18 11.32
C TRP A 195 -0.69 14.55 12.51
N ARG A 196 -1.57 13.61 12.31
CA ARG A 196 -2.24 12.89 13.38
C ARG A 196 -1.48 11.60 13.64
N SER A 197 -1.01 11.46 14.89
CA SER A 197 -0.59 10.16 15.36
C SER A 197 -1.74 9.19 15.10
N VAL A 198 -1.52 8.21 14.24
CA VAL A 198 -2.43 7.08 14.11
C VAL A 198 -2.36 6.37 15.46
N SER A 199 -3.20 6.78 16.39
CA SER A 199 -3.35 6.10 17.66
C SER A 199 -3.95 4.74 17.33
N GLY A 200 -3.17 3.70 17.60
CA GLY A 200 -3.56 2.34 17.37
C GLY A 200 -4.94 2.04 17.94
N GLY A 201 -5.76 1.42 17.09
CA GLY A 201 -6.91 0.67 17.51
C GLY A 201 -8.09 1.51 18.01
N ARG A 202 -9.05 1.80 17.14
CA ARG A 202 -10.42 1.69 17.61
C ARG A 202 -10.59 0.27 18.15
N ALA A 203 -10.80 0.17 19.45
CA ALA A 203 -11.31 -1.04 20.03
C ALA A 203 -12.47 -1.51 19.15
N LEU A 204 -12.40 -2.73 18.66
CA LEU A 204 -13.55 -3.41 18.08
C LEU A 204 -14.62 -3.37 19.18
N LEU A 205 -15.55 -2.44 19.08
CA LEU A 205 -16.78 -2.50 19.86
C LEU A 205 -17.48 -3.77 19.40
N GLY A 206 -17.37 -4.79 20.26
CA GLY A 206 -18.16 -5.99 20.13
C GLY A 206 -19.62 -5.57 20.06
N HIS A 207 -20.28 -5.93 18.99
CA HIS A 207 -21.73 -6.05 18.98
C HIS A 207 -22.05 -7.43 19.52
N GLU A 208 -22.58 -7.43 20.74
CA GLU A 208 -23.40 -8.51 21.23
C GLU A 208 -24.69 -8.61 20.39
#